data_c4ea9ac8b9b4407ca41b1e851f100684
#
_entry.id   c4ea9ac8b9b4407ca41b1e851f100684
#
_cell.length_a   1.000
_cell.length_b   1.000
_cell.length_c   1.000
_cell.angle_alpha   90.00
_cell.angle_beta   90.00
_cell.angle_gamma   90.00
#
_symmetry.space_group_name_H-M   'P 1'
#
loop_
_entity.id
_entity.type
_entity.pdbx_description
1 polymer ?
#
loop_
_entity_poly.entity_id
_entity_poly.type
_entity_poly.pdbx_seq_one_letter_code
_entity_poly.pdbx_strand_id
1 'polypeptide(L)'
;QLGYGLPSIGGKDSMSGTFEDIDVPPTLVSFAVDIAKEKDIITPELKKAGDKLVWLRIETDNYDIPVYEKVMDQYGKFTEDIHSGKIVAAYALDRHGIAAAVSKMAFGNGMGVKIEHDVDARDLFAPAFGDIIAEVPADKVSELGITYTVIGEVTDSAAIEYNDVKIALDEAVSAWEETLEKVFPTNSGAEGQDAKVETGLYDTSDIYICDHKIAQPTVFIPVMPGTNCEYDSAKAFERAGAKVITKVFRNMSASDIVDSVEVFEKAIEQSQIIMFPGG
;
A
#
# COMPACT_ATOMS: atom_id res chain seq x y z
N GLN A 1 -13.03 10.26 -0.82
CA GLN A 1 -13.24 9.91 0.60
C GLN A 1 -14.55 10.45 1.15
N LEU A 2 -14.86 11.73 0.91
CA LEU A 2 -16.12 12.33 1.37
C LEU A 2 -17.33 11.64 0.76
N GLY A 3 -17.33 11.35 -0.54
CA GLY A 3 -18.43 10.69 -1.24
C GLY A 3 -18.70 9.27 -0.76
N TYR A 4 -17.67 8.54 -0.34
CA TYR A 4 -17.80 7.19 0.24
C TYR A 4 -17.93 7.19 1.77
N GLY A 5 -17.90 8.35 2.44
CA GLY A 5 -17.98 8.44 3.90
C GLY A 5 -16.75 7.85 4.62
N LEU A 6 -15.61 7.75 3.96
CA LEU A 6 -14.38 7.20 4.51
C LEU A 6 -13.56 8.30 5.20
N PRO A 7 -13.34 8.23 6.51
CA PRO A 7 -12.51 9.20 7.20
C PRO A 7 -11.03 9.02 6.83
N SER A 8 -10.33 10.13 6.58
CA SER A 8 -8.88 10.12 6.51
C SER A 8 -8.31 10.07 7.92
N ILE A 9 -7.41 9.12 8.17
CA ILE A 9 -6.71 8.99 9.46
C ILE A 9 -5.37 9.69 9.47
N GLY A 10 -4.89 10.09 8.32
CA GLY A 10 -3.63 10.75 8.15
C GLY A 10 -3.34 11.03 6.69
N GLY A 11 -2.24 11.69 6.46
CA GLY A 11 -1.74 11.99 5.13
C GLY A 11 -0.23 12.09 5.14
N LYS A 12 0.35 12.16 3.96
CA LYS A 12 1.76 12.49 3.77
C LYS A 12 1.85 13.62 2.78
N ASP A 13 2.44 14.72 3.21
CA ASP A 13 2.78 15.81 2.31
C ASP A 13 3.98 15.39 1.49
N SER A 14 3.79 15.30 0.19
CA SER A 14 4.91 15.19 -0.72
C SER A 14 5.56 16.55 -0.86
N MET A 15 6.87 16.53 -0.89
CA MET A 15 7.62 17.68 -1.30
C MET A 15 7.29 17.99 -2.76
N SER A 16 6.93 19.22 -3.05
CA SER A 16 6.93 19.75 -4.42
C SER A 16 8.13 20.68 -4.54
N GLY A 17 8.82 20.65 -5.67
CA GLY A 17 9.99 21.51 -5.90
C GLY A 17 10.92 20.96 -6.93
N THR A 18 11.99 21.68 -7.18
CA THR A 18 13.06 21.30 -8.12
C THR A 18 14.33 21.04 -7.36
N PHE A 19 14.98 19.92 -7.63
CA PHE A 19 16.32 19.61 -7.18
C PHE A 19 17.18 19.26 -8.39
N GLU A 20 18.14 20.12 -8.73
CA GLU A 20 18.91 20.04 -9.97
C GLU A 20 17.97 19.97 -11.19
N ASP A 21 18.00 18.87 -11.95
CA ASP A 21 17.16 18.64 -13.13
C ASP A 21 15.90 17.82 -12.82
N ILE A 22 15.60 17.58 -11.54
CA ILE A 22 14.45 16.78 -11.11
C ILE A 22 13.34 17.70 -10.61
N ASP A 23 12.20 17.67 -11.29
CA ASP A 23 10.98 18.32 -10.83
C ASP A 23 10.09 17.31 -10.08
N VAL A 24 9.78 17.62 -8.81
CA VAL A 24 8.87 16.81 -7.99
C VAL A 24 7.46 17.39 -8.12
N PRO A 25 6.50 16.65 -8.70
CA PRO A 25 5.14 17.14 -8.84
C PRO A 25 4.45 17.23 -7.48
N PRO A 26 3.55 18.21 -7.28
CA PRO A 26 2.71 18.26 -6.09
C PRO A 26 1.90 16.97 -5.98
N THR A 27 2.01 16.30 -4.83
CA THR A 27 1.33 15.03 -4.60
C THR A 27 0.68 15.05 -3.22
N LEU A 28 -0.60 14.71 -3.15
CA LEU A 28 -1.32 14.49 -1.90
C LEU A 28 -1.50 12.99 -1.68
N VAL A 29 -1.13 12.53 -0.50
CA VAL A 29 -1.36 11.14 -0.07
C VAL A 29 -2.29 11.14 1.12
N SER A 30 -3.35 10.38 1.06
CA SER A 30 -4.34 10.25 2.12
C SER A 30 -4.52 8.79 2.49
N PHE A 31 -4.59 8.52 3.78
CA PHE A 31 -4.73 7.18 4.33
C PHE A 31 -6.10 7.00 4.96
N ALA A 32 -6.70 5.84 4.70
CA ALA A 32 -7.87 5.35 5.40
C ALA A 32 -7.59 3.97 5.97
N VAL A 33 -8.25 3.60 7.06
CA VAL A 33 -8.07 2.30 7.72
C VAL A 33 -9.42 1.65 7.89
N ASP A 34 -9.46 0.35 7.63
CA ASP A 34 -10.60 -0.51 7.93
C ASP A 34 -10.11 -1.81 8.58
N ILE A 35 -11.04 -2.57 9.15
CA ILE A 35 -10.77 -3.85 9.82
C ILE A 35 -11.49 -4.95 9.08
N ALA A 36 -10.75 -5.97 8.66
CA ALA A 36 -11.29 -7.17 8.04
C ALA A 36 -10.91 -8.43 8.84
N LYS A 37 -11.68 -9.50 8.68
CA LYS A 37 -11.29 -10.81 9.21
C LYS A 37 -10.38 -11.49 8.20
N GLU A 38 -9.27 -12.07 8.66
CA GLU A 38 -8.29 -12.76 7.82
C GLU A 38 -8.94 -13.75 6.84
N LYS A 39 -9.92 -14.53 7.30
CA LYS A 39 -10.64 -15.51 6.48
C LYS A 39 -11.45 -14.92 5.32
N ASP A 40 -11.73 -13.62 5.36
CA ASP A 40 -12.53 -12.91 4.38
C ASP A 40 -11.65 -12.12 3.39
N ILE A 41 -10.31 -12.25 3.50
CA ILE A 41 -9.34 -11.59 2.64
C ILE A 41 -9.01 -12.50 1.45
N ILE A 42 -9.07 -11.93 0.25
CA ILE A 42 -8.57 -12.54 -0.98
C ILE A 42 -7.35 -11.77 -1.48
N THR A 43 -6.54 -12.44 -2.28
CA THR A 43 -5.34 -11.85 -2.87
C THR A 43 -5.51 -11.68 -4.39
N PRO A 44 -4.72 -10.81 -5.03
CA PRO A 44 -4.93 -10.51 -6.46
C PRO A 44 -4.44 -11.61 -7.40
N GLU A 45 -3.57 -12.54 -6.97
CA GLU A 45 -3.02 -13.56 -7.86
C GLU A 45 -4.11 -14.52 -8.37
N LEU A 46 -4.05 -14.88 -9.65
CA LEU A 46 -4.96 -15.85 -10.26
C LEU A 46 -4.80 -17.22 -9.61
N LYS A 47 -5.91 -17.95 -9.44
CA LYS A 47 -5.96 -19.18 -8.65
C LYS A 47 -6.10 -20.44 -9.48
N LYS A 48 -6.91 -20.42 -10.57
CA LYS A 48 -7.25 -21.66 -11.25
C LYS A 48 -7.56 -21.48 -12.74
N ALA A 49 -6.94 -22.30 -13.59
CA ALA A 49 -7.29 -22.35 -15.00
C ALA A 49 -8.74 -22.82 -15.22
N GLY A 50 -9.43 -22.16 -16.13
CA GLY A 50 -10.85 -22.34 -16.42
C GLY A 50 -11.78 -21.37 -15.69
N ASP A 51 -11.29 -20.68 -14.66
CA ASP A 51 -12.03 -19.63 -13.99
C ASP A 51 -12.19 -18.42 -14.92
N LYS A 52 -13.27 -17.66 -14.72
CA LYS A 52 -13.58 -16.51 -15.57
C LYS A 52 -13.07 -15.22 -14.94
N LEU A 53 -12.64 -14.31 -15.81
CA LEU A 53 -12.35 -12.93 -15.44
C LEU A 53 -13.59 -12.08 -15.71
N VAL A 54 -14.07 -11.42 -14.68
CA VAL A 54 -15.20 -10.52 -14.75
C VAL A 54 -14.76 -9.10 -14.43
N TRP A 55 -15.34 -8.14 -15.14
CA TRP A 55 -15.13 -6.71 -14.94
C TRP A 55 -16.36 -6.08 -14.32
N LEU A 56 -16.22 -5.58 -13.09
CA LEU A 56 -17.16 -4.69 -12.46
C LEU A 56 -16.80 -3.27 -12.89
N ARG A 57 -17.63 -2.65 -13.71
CA ARG A 57 -17.51 -1.26 -14.12
C ARG A 57 -18.38 -0.39 -13.23
N ILE A 58 -17.81 0.62 -12.60
CA ILE A 58 -18.59 1.56 -11.80
C ILE A 58 -19.38 2.53 -12.69
N GLU A 59 -20.50 3.02 -12.18
CA GLU A 59 -21.23 4.09 -12.83
C GLU A 59 -20.66 5.45 -12.43
N THR A 60 -20.38 6.28 -13.43
CA THR A 60 -19.89 7.66 -13.26
C THR A 60 -20.84 8.66 -13.90
N ASP A 61 -20.77 9.90 -13.50
CA ASP A 61 -21.47 11.02 -14.16
C ASP A 61 -20.69 11.53 -15.40
N ASN A 62 -21.15 12.62 -15.98
CA ASN A 62 -20.54 13.22 -17.18
C ASN A 62 -19.14 13.84 -16.93
N TYR A 63 -18.67 13.86 -15.69
CA TYR A 63 -17.37 14.36 -15.26
C TYR A 63 -16.48 13.24 -14.71
N ASP A 64 -16.82 11.98 -14.99
CA ASP A 64 -16.15 10.78 -14.48
C ASP A 64 -16.16 10.68 -12.94
N ILE A 65 -17.09 11.38 -12.28
CA ILE A 65 -17.26 11.26 -10.82
C ILE A 65 -18.17 10.07 -10.52
N PRO A 66 -17.79 9.18 -9.56
CA PRO A 66 -18.60 8.03 -9.19
C PRO A 66 -20.01 8.42 -8.73
N VAL A 67 -21.03 7.69 -9.20
CA VAL A 67 -22.38 7.76 -8.64
C VAL A 67 -22.39 6.97 -7.32
N TYR A 68 -21.97 7.63 -6.24
CA TYR A 68 -21.58 7.01 -4.97
C TYR A 68 -22.58 5.96 -4.43
N GLU A 69 -23.89 6.25 -4.45
CA GLU A 69 -24.90 5.31 -3.95
C GLU A 69 -24.89 3.98 -4.74
N LYS A 70 -24.78 4.06 -6.07
CA LYS A 70 -24.77 2.88 -6.93
C LYS A 70 -23.47 2.11 -6.78
N VAL A 71 -22.34 2.83 -6.69
CA VAL A 71 -21.03 2.20 -6.49
C VAL A 71 -20.98 1.50 -5.14
N MET A 72 -21.48 2.12 -4.07
CA MET A 72 -21.54 1.49 -2.74
C MET A 72 -22.43 0.25 -2.71
N ASP A 73 -23.57 0.23 -3.42
CA ASP A 73 -24.40 -0.96 -3.59
C ASP A 73 -23.63 -2.09 -4.28
N GLN A 74 -22.91 -1.78 -5.37
CA GLN A 74 -22.11 -2.77 -6.10
C GLN A 74 -20.95 -3.30 -5.26
N TYR A 75 -20.23 -2.43 -4.53
CA TYR A 75 -19.14 -2.84 -3.66
C TYR A 75 -19.63 -3.67 -2.47
N GLY A 76 -20.80 -3.38 -1.92
CA GLY A 76 -21.44 -4.21 -0.89
C GLY A 76 -21.70 -5.62 -1.39
N LYS A 77 -22.32 -5.77 -2.56
CA LYS A 77 -22.55 -7.06 -3.22
C LYS A 77 -21.25 -7.78 -3.57
N PHE A 78 -20.25 -7.04 -4.04
CA PHE A 78 -18.91 -7.57 -4.32
C PHE A 78 -18.28 -8.19 -3.07
N THR A 79 -18.37 -7.50 -1.94
CA THR A 79 -17.89 -8.00 -0.64
C THR A 79 -18.65 -9.26 -0.20
N GLU A 80 -19.97 -9.31 -0.39
CA GLU A 80 -20.76 -10.51 -0.12
C GLU A 80 -20.36 -11.68 -1.01
N ASP A 81 -20.06 -11.43 -2.29
CA ASP A 81 -19.59 -12.46 -3.23
C ASP A 81 -18.20 -12.99 -2.85
N ILE A 82 -17.30 -12.13 -2.31
CA ILE A 82 -16.03 -12.57 -1.69
C ILE A 82 -16.32 -13.47 -0.48
N HIS A 83 -17.13 -13.01 0.47
CA HIS A 83 -17.41 -13.74 1.71
C HIS A 83 -18.09 -15.09 1.46
N SER A 84 -18.82 -15.20 0.38
CA SER A 84 -19.48 -16.47 -0.04
C SER A 84 -18.60 -17.36 -0.92
N GLY A 85 -17.35 -16.94 -1.20
CA GLY A 85 -16.38 -17.72 -1.99
C GLY A 85 -16.69 -17.78 -3.48
N LYS A 86 -17.50 -16.88 -4.01
CA LYS A 86 -17.77 -16.75 -5.43
C LYS A 86 -16.68 -15.97 -6.17
N ILE A 87 -16.03 -15.04 -5.48
CA ILE A 87 -14.87 -14.30 -5.98
C ILE A 87 -13.65 -14.80 -5.22
N VAL A 88 -12.62 -15.23 -5.94
CA VAL A 88 -11.43 -15.88 -5.37
C VAL A 88 -10.15 -15.03 -5.51
N ALA A 89 -10.14 -14.09 -6.44
CA ALA A 89 -9.09 -13.08 -6.60
C ALA A 89 -9.68 -11.80 -7.16
N ALA A 90 -9.10 -10.65 -6.84
CA ALA A 90 -9.55 -9.37 -7.38
C ALA A 90 -8.43 -8.34 -7.43
N TYR A 91 -8.54 -7.39 -8.36
CA TYR A 91 -7.63 -6.27 -8.53
C TYR A 91 -8.41 -4.99 -8.87
N ALA A 92 -8.21 -3.93 -8.09
CA ALA A 92 -8.78 -2.62 -8.38
C ALA A 92 -8.00 -1.94 -9.53
N LEU A 93 -8.73 -1.43 -10.52
CA LEU A 93 -8.12 -0.77 -11.67
C LEU A 93 -7.64 0.64 -11.31
N ASP A 94 -6.61 1.04 -12.02
CA ASP A 94 -5.99 2.36 -11.92
C ASP A 94 -5.90 3.05 -13.30
N ARG A 95 -4.97 3.97 -13.42
CA ARG A 95 -4.70 4.70 -14.66
C ARG A 95 -4.19 3.82 -15.83
N HIS A 96 -3.77 2.59 -15.56
CA HIS A 96 -3.19 1.70 -16.56
C HIS A 96 -4.20 0.67 -17.11
N GLY A 97 -5.44 0.71 -16.64
CA GLY A 97 -6.54 -0.08 -17.16
C GLY A 97 -6.46 -1.60 -16.92
N ILE A 98 -7.24 -2.32 -17.69
CA ILE A 98 -7.42 -3.77 -17.56
C ILE A 98 -6.12 -4.53 -17.86
N ALA A 99 -5.37 -4.11 -18.88
CA ALA A 99 -4.15 -4.81 -19.31
C ALA A 99 -3.13 -4.92 -18.17
N ALA A 100 -2.89 -3.83 -17.44
CA ALA A 100 -1.98 -3.85 -16.30
C ALA A 100 -2.51 -4.68 -15.14
N ALA A 101 -3.82 -4.62 -14.87
CA ALA A 101 -4.45 -5.40 -13.80
C ALA A 101 -4.32 -6.90 -14.05
N VAL A 102 -4.74 -7.39 -15.23
CA VAL A 102 -4.66 -8.82 -15.56
C VAL A 102 -3.22 -9.31 -15.63
N SER A 103 -2.28 -8.48 -16.09
CA SER A 103 -0.85 -8.82 -16.09
C SER A 103 -0.35 -9.07 -14.67
N LYS A 104 -0.60 -8.15 -13.73
CA LYS A 104 -0.19 -8.28 -12.34
C LYS A 104 -0.87 -9.46 -11.64
N MET A 105 -2.15 -9.71 -11.93
CA MET A 105 -2.85 -10.88 -11.43
C MET A 105 -2.23 -12.19 -11.94
N ALA A 106 -1.77 -12.20 -13.19
CA ALA A 106 -1.12 -13.36 -13.81
C ALA A 106 0.28 -13.65 -13.24
N PHE A 107 1.06 -12.62 -12.89
CA PHE A 107 2.45 -12.75 -12.44
C PHE A 107 2.59 -13.58 -11.16
N GLY A 108 1.70 -13.40 -10.17
CA GLY A 108 1.85 -13.97 -8.84
C GLY A 108 1.96 -15.51 -8.82
N ASN A 109 1.07 -16.19 -9.53
CA ASN A 109 1.05 -17.65 -9.62
C ASN A 109 1.47 -18.19 -10.99
N GLY A 110 1.95 -17.32 -11.88
CA GLY A 110 2.42 -17.72 -13.21
C GLY A 110 1.32 -18.27 -14.12
N MET A 111 0.06 -17.86 -13.89
CA MET A 111 -1.10 -18.31 -14.65
C MET A 111 -1.36 -17.41 -15.85
N GLY A 112 -1.69 -18.00 -16.98
CA GLY A 112 -2.04 -17.26 -18.18
C GLY A 112 -3.45 -16.67 -18.15
N VAL A 113 -3.68 -15.75 -19.06
CA VAL A 113 -4.98 -15.12 -19.29
C VAL A 113 -5.29 -15.07 -20.77
N LYS A 114 -6.52 -15.43 -21.14
CA LYS A 114 -7.06 -15.21 -22.47
C LYS A 114 -8.21 -14.20 -22.37
N ILE A 115 -8.00 -13.01 -22.96
CA ILE A 115 -9.00 -11.94 -22.97
C ILE A 115 -9.94 -12.16 -24.17
N GLU A 116 -11.25 -11.98 -23.95
CA GLU A 116 -12.26 -12.14 -24.98
C GLU A 116 -12.08 -11.12 -26.11
N HIS A 117 -12.35 -11.53 -27.34
CA HIS A 117 -12.10 -10.75 -28.56
C HIS A 117 -12.98 -9.51 -28.70
N ASP A 118 -14.10 -9.45 -28.04
CA ASP A 118 -15.06 -8.35 -28.05
C ASP A 118 -14.76 -7.23 -27.02
N VAL A 119 -13.76 -7.43 -26.16
CA VAL A 119 -13.26 -6.35 -25.31
C VAL A 119 -12.56 -5.30 -26.18
N ASP A 120 -13.02 -4.04 -26.13
CA ASP A 120 -12.41 -2.97 -26.93
C ASP A 120 -10.96 -2.75 -26.48
N ALA A 121 -10.03 -2.71 -27.43
CA ALA A 121 -8.61 -2.46 -27.14
C ALA A 121 -8.39 -1.13 -26.38
N ARG A 122 -9.27 -0.14 -26.54
CA ARG A 122 -9.19 1.10 -25.76
C ARG A 122 -9.50 0.88 -24.28
N ASP A 123 -10.46 0.02 -23.96
CA ASP A 123 -10.81 -0.31 -22.57
C ASP A 123 -9.66 -1.06 -21.85
N LEU A 124 -8.83 -1.79 -22.61
CA LEU A 124 -7.64 -2.46 -22.03
C LEU A 124 -6.64 -1.48 -21.41
N PHE A 125 -6.52 -0.27 -21.99
CA PHE A 125 -5.49 0.71 -21.60
C PHE A 125 -6.07 2.03 -21.07
N ALA A 126 -7.40 2.18 -21.04
CA ALA A 126 -8.04 3.37 -20.50
C ALA A 126 -7.93 3.42 -18.98
N PRO A 127 -7.76 4.60 -18.36
CA PRO A 127 -7.94 4.79 -16.94
C PRO A 127 -9.32 4.32 -16.49
N ALA A 128 -9.39 3.55 -15.42
CA ALA A 128 -10.62 2.95 -14.92
C ALA A 128 -10.67 2.93 -13.38
N PHE A 129 -10.45 4.09 -12.77
CA PHE A 129 -10.44 4.23 -11.31
C PHE A 129 -11.77 3.83 -10.69
N GLY A 130 -11.71 2.89 -9.74
CA GLY A 130 -12.87 2.34 -9.05
C GLY A 130 -13.46 1.08 -9.69
N ASP A 131 -13.12 0.77 -10.93
CA ASP A 131 -13.47 -0.51 -11.53
C ASP A 131 -12.66 -1.64 -10.89
N ILE A 132 -13.17 -2.86 -10.97
CA ILE A 132 -12.51 -4.05 -10.38
C ILE A 132 -12.53 -5.19 -11.40
N ILE A 133 -11.39 -5.86 -11.57
CA ILE A 133 -11.32 -7.18 -12.21
C ILE A 133 -11.33 -8.26 -11.13
N ALA A 134 -12.15 -9.28 -11.31
CA ALA A 134 -12.22 -10.40 -10.39
C ALA A 134 -12.13 -11.75 -11.12
N GLU A 135 -11.48 -12.72 -10.48
CA GLU A 135 -11.52 -14.12 -10.87
C GLU A 135 -12.68 -14.82 -10.17
N VAL A 136 -13.45 -15.55 -10.94
CA VAL A 136 -14.68 -16.23 -10.52
C VAL A 136 -14.67 -17.65 -11.04
N PRO A 137 -14.86 -18.68 -10.19
CA PRO A 137 -15.07 -20.04 -10.64
C PRO A 137 -16.18 -20.12 -11.70
N ALA A 138 -15.94 -20.83 -12.79
CA ALA A 138 -16.83 -20.82 -13.96
C ALA A 138 -18.29 -21.19 -13.64
N ASP A 139 -18.49 -22.07 -12.66
CA ASP A 139 -19.82 -22.47 -12.19
C ASP A 139 -20.51 -21.45 -11.27
N LYS A 140 -19.78 -20.43 -10.80
CA LYS A 140 -20.27 -19.37 -9.91
C LYS A 140 -20.61 -18.06 -10.60
N VAL A 141 -20.22 -17.88 -11.85
CA VAL A 141 -20.39 -16.62 -12.58
C VAL A 141 -21.86 -16.17 -12.60
N SER A 142 -22.79 -17.08 -12.82
CA SER A 142 -24.24 -16.77 -12.85
C SER A 142 -24.86 -16.48 -11.47
N GLU A 143 -24.12 -16.74 -10.38
CA GLU A 143 -24.58 -16.53 -9.01
C GLU A 143 -24.12 -15.18 -8.43
N LEU A 144 -23.33 -14.39 -9.18
CA LEU A 144 -22.82 -13.10 -8.71
C LEU A 144 -23.93 -12.10 -8.44
N GLY A 145 -23.83 -11.38 -7.35
CA GLY A 145 -24.75 -10.31 -6.98
C GLY A 145 -24.46 -8.96 -7.65
N ILE A 146 -23.28 -8.80 -8.20
CA ILE A 146 -22.82 -7.58 -8.89
C ILE A 146 -23.29 -7.52 -10.34
N THR A 147 -23.25 -6.31 -10.91
CA THR A 147 -23.29 -6.12 -12.38
C THR A 147 -21.89 -6.28 -12.95
N TYR A 148 -21.72 -7.14 -13.94
CA TYR A 148 -20.40 -7.47 -14.47
C TYR A 148 -20.44 -7.73 -15.98
N THR A 149 -19.26 -7.70 -16.58
CA THR A 149 -18.99 -8.20 -17.93
C THR A 149 -17.92 -9.28 -17.85
N VAL A 150 -18.12 -10.43 -18.47
CA VAL A 150 -17.05 -11.43 -18.62
C VAL A 150 -16.08 -10.91 -19.67
N ILE A 151 -14.80 -10.80 -19.30
CA ILE A 151 -13.76 -10.26 -20.17
C ILE A 151 -12.69 -11.28 -20.57
N GLY A 152 -12.72 -12.47 -20.00
CA GLY A 152 -11.73 -13.49 -20.31
C GLY A 152 -11.80 -14.69 -19.38
N GLU A 153 -10.78 -15.51 -19.50
CA GLU A 153 -10.60 -16.71 -18.67
C GLU A 153 -9.15 -16.86 -18.25
N VAL A 154 -8.96 -17.52 -17.12
CA VAL A 154 -7.65 -17.93 -16.62
C VAL A 154 -7.22 -19.18 -17.35
N THR A 155 -5.96 -19.26 -17.77
CA THR A 155 -5.40 -20.41 -18.49
C THR A 155 -4.13 -20.91 -17.81
N ASP A 156 -3.69 -22.10 -18.19
CA ASP A 156 -2.41 -22.70 -17.78
C ASP A 156 -1.26 -22.41 -18.78
N SER A 157 -1.50 -21.53 -19.76
CA SER A 157 -0.59 -21.28 -20.88
C SER A 157 0.66 -20.44 -20.52
N ALA A 158 0.78 -19.93 -19.31
CA ALA A 158 1.84 -19.00 -18.90
C ALA A 158 2.04 -17.84 -19.92
N ALA A 159 0.93 -17.29 -20.42
CA ALA A 159 0.91 -16.19 -21.39
C ALA A 159 -0.34 -15.32 -21.24
N ILE A 160 -0.24 -14.08 -21.68
CA ILE A 160 -1.38 -13.17 -21.82
C ILE A 160 -1.76 -13.14 -23.29
N GLU A 161 -3.01 -13.49 -23.60
CA GLU A 161 -3.51 -13.63 -24.97
C GLU A 161 -4.67 -12.67 -25.19
N TYR A 162 -4.61 -11.90 -26.27
CA TYR A 162 -5.69 -11.03 -26.75
C TYR A 162 -5.70 -11.03 -28.28
N ASN A 163 -6.76 -11.52 -28.90
CA ASN A 163 -6.84 -11.72 -30.35
C ASN A 163 -5.64 -12.56 -30.87
N ASP A 164 -4.89 -12.02 -31.83
CA ASP A 164 -3.70 -12.65 -32.39
C ASP A 164 -2.41 -12.33 -31.62
N VAL A 165 -2.51 -11.54 -30.53
CA VAL A 165 -1.37 -11.17 -29.71
C VAL A 165 -1.22 -12.16 -28.55
N LYS A 166 0.00 -12.66 -28.41
CA LYS A 166 0.39 -13.55 -27.30
C LYS A 166 1.70 -13.06 -26.72
N ILE A 167 1.70 -12.74 -25.43
CA ILE A 167 2.88 -12.29 -24.68
C ILE A 167 3.18 -13.35 -23.62
N ALA A 168 4.40 -13.88 -23.62
CA ALA A 168 4.82 -14.81 -22.59
C ALA A 168 4.94 -14.10 -21.22
N LEU A 169 4.59 -14.79 -20.12
CA LEU A 169 4.62 -14.17 -18.80
C LEU A 169 6.02 -13.76 -18.36
N ASP A 170 7.04 -14.54 -18.69
CA ASP A 170 8.44 -14.22 -18.40
C ASP A 170 8.89 -12.92 -19.10
N GLU A 171 8.48 -12.72 -20.34
CA GLU A 171 8.70 -11.45 -21.07
C GLU A 171 8.00 -10.29 -20.39
N ALA A 172 6.74 -10.47 -20.00
CA ALA A 172 5.95 -9.42 -19.35
C ALA A 172 6.49 -9.06 -17.95
N VAL A 173 6.91 -10.07 -17.17
CA VAL A 173 7.54 -9.87 -15.85
C VAL A 173 8.86 -9.13 -16.00
N SER A 174 9.73 -9.56 -16.92
CA SER A 174 11.01 -8.88 -17.18
C SER A 174 10.80 -7.42 -17.54
N ALA A 175 9.86 -7.11 -18.44
CA ALA A 175 9.56 -5.74 -18.83
C ALA A 175 9.04 -4.89 -17.66
N TRP A 176 8.34 -5.50 -16.72
CA TRP A 176 7.84 -4.80 -15.53
C TRP A 176 8.95 -4.55 -14.50
N GLU A 177 9.81 -5.54 -14.23
CA GLU A 177 10.90 -5.46 -13.26
C GLU A 177 12.04 -4.54 -13.74
N GLU A 178 12.41 -4.60 -15.02
CA GLU A 178 13.51 -3.83 -15.60
C GLU A 178 13.33 -2.29 -15.47
N THR A 179 12.10 -1.83 -15.29
CA THR A 179 11.79 -0.39 -15.22
C THR A 179 12.61 0.33 -14.15
N LEU A 180 12.80 -0.28 -12.98
CA LEU A 180 13.53 0.30 -11.85
C LEU A 180 14.84 -0.43 -11.52
N GLU A 181 15.21 -1.46 -12.27
CA GLU A 181 16.33 -2.35 -11.96
C GLU A 181 17.66 -1.60 -11.77
N LYS A 182 17.86 -0.49 -12.50
CA LYS A 182 19.07 0.35 -12.38
C LYS A 182 19.15 1.14 -11.08
N VAL A 183 18.01 1.40 -10.44
CA VAL A 183 17.92 2.23 -9.23
C VAL A 183 17.63 1.35 -8.01
N PHE A 184 16.79 0.35 -8.18
CA PHE A 184 16.39 -0.62 -7.16
C PHE A 184 16.52 -2.03 -7.74
N PRO A 185 17.72 -2.62 -7.76
CA PRO A 185 17.92 -3.94 -8.31
C PRO A 185 17.11 -4.99 -7.55
N THR A 186 16.47 -5.90 -8.27
CA THR A 186 15.71 -7.02 -7.71
C THR A 186 16.60 -8.00 -6.95
N ASN A 187 17.89 -8.07 -7.32
CA ASN A 187 18.91 -8.85 -6.63
C ASN A 187 19.98 -7.92 -6.04
N SER A 188 20.24 -8.04 -4.75
CA SER A 188 21.25 -7.24 -4.04
C SER A 188 22.70 -7.67 -4.32
N GLY A 189 22.95 -8.59 -5.24
CA GLY A 189 24.28 -9.11 -5.55
C GLY A 189 24.90 -9.98 -4.44
N ALA A 190 24.16 -10.26 -3.39
CA ALA A 190 24.57 -11.17 -2.32
C ALA A 190 24.11 -12.60 -2.64
N GLU A 191 24.61 -13.15 -3.76
CA GLU A 191 24.37 -14.57 -4.07
C GLU A 191 24.91 -15.44 -2.92
N GLY A 192 24.03 -16.23 -2.31
CA GLY A 192 24.37 -17.23 -1.31
C GLY A 192 24.25 -16.80 0.15
N GLN A 193 23.74 -15.62 0.45
CA GLN A 193 23.32 -15.26 1.79
C GLN A 193 21.79 -15.26 1.89
N ASP A 194 21.19 -16.43 1.76
CA ASP A 194 19.85 -16.66 2.32
C ASP A 194 19.99 -16.48 3.83
N ALA A 195 19.86 -15.25 4.31
CA ALA A 195 19.64 -15.01 5.70
C ALA A 195 18.35 -15.75 6.05
N LYS A 196 18.46 -16.90 6.71
CA LYS A 196 17.33 -17.50 7.40
C LYS A 196 16.85 -16.47 8.39
N VAL A 197 15.85 -15.69 8.00
CA VAL A 197 15.10 -14.89 8.95
C VAL A 197 14.33 -15.89 9.80
N GLU A 198 14.91 -16.26 10.95
CA GLU A 198 14.14 -16.92 11.98
C GLU A 198 13.12 -15.90 12.49
N THR A 199 11.97 -15.85 11.85
CA THR A 199 10.80 -15.14 12.37
C THR A 199 10.24 -15.95 13.53
N GLY A 200 10.92 -15.92 14.67
CA GLY A 200 10.30 -16.33 15.91
C GLY A 200 9.18 -15.34 16.23
N LEU A 201 7.95 -15.83 16.28
CA LEU A 201 6.89 -15.05 16.91
C LEU A 201 7.34 -14.73 18.34
N TYR A 202 7.25 -13.45 18.71
CA TYR A 202 7.48 -13.05 20.10
C TYR A 202 6.34 -13.66 20.94
N ASP A 203 6.65 -14.75 21.60
CA ASP A 203 5.75 -15.47 22.51
C ASP A 203 6.38 -15.48 23.90
N THR A 204 6.11 -14.43 24.67
CA THR A 204 6.46 -14.39 26.07
C THR A 204 5.27 -13.99 26.91
N SER A 205 5.05 -14.75 27.98
CA SER A 205 4.15 -14.39 29.08
C SER A 205 4.80 -13.41 30.06
N ASP A 206 6.11 -13.22 29.94
CA ASP A 206 6.88 -12.40 30.87
C ASP A 206 6.86 -10.93 30.44
N ILE A 207 6.14 -10.11 31.16
CA ILE A 207 6.14 -8.67 31.00
C ILE A 207 7.32 -8.11 31.81
N TYR A 208 8.28 -7.47 31.10
CA TYR A 208 9.35 -6.76 31.80
C TYR A 208 8.75 -5.59 32.60
N ILE A 209 8.97 -5.63 33.91
CA ILE A 209 8.58 -4.54 34.80
C ILE A 209 9.85 -3.81 35.23
N CYS A 210 9.94 -2.53 34.94
CA CYS A 210 11.09 -1.72 35.34
C CYS A 210 11.24 -1.68 36.85
N ASP A 211 12.43 -2.03 37.36
CA ASP A 211 12.76 -2.04 38.79
C ASP A 211 12.83 -0.63 39.38
N HIS A 212 13.17 0.35 38.56
CA HIS A 212 13.28 1.77 38.93
C HIS A 212 12.05 2.54 38.52
N LYS A 213 11.00 2.53 39.33
CA LYS A 213 9.77 3.24 39.07
C LYS A 213 9.92 4.72 39.42
N ILE A 214 9.60 5.60 38.47
CA ILE A 214 9.58 7.05 38.63
C ILE A 214 8.13 7.52 38.45
N ALA A 215 7.66 8.32 39.43
CA ALA A 215 6.28 8.80 39.42
C ALA A 215 5.93 9.66 38.22
N GLN A 216 6.90 10.46 37.75
CA GLN A 216 6.77 11.30 36.57
C GLN A 216 8.07 11.21 35.74
N PRO A 217 8.11 10.34 34.72
CA PRO A 217 9.30 10.22 33.89
C PRO A 217 9.54 11.49 33.08
N THR A 218 10.79 11.81 32.82
CA THR A 218 11.21 12.88 31.93
C THR A 218 11.54 12.29 30.56
N VAL A 219 11.00 12.89 29.51
CA VAL A 219 11.23 12.53 28.11
C VAL A 219 12.08 13.60 27.46
N PHE A 220 13.20 13.24 26.90
CA PHE A 220 14.01 14.12 26.08
C PHE A 220 13.67 13.93 24.60
N ILE A 221 13.34 15.04 23.91
CA ILE A 221 13.08 15.08 22.47
C ILE A 221 14.16 15.92 21.82
N PRO A 222 15.18 15.31 21.17
CA PRO A 222 16.15 16.04 20.37
C PRO A 222 15.50 16.54 19.08
N VAL A 223 15.77 17.81 18.73
CA VAL A 223 15.32 18.43 17.49
C VAL A 223 16.56 18.78 16.66
N MET A 224 16.74 18.08 15.56
CA MET A 224 17.83 18.27 14.63
C MET A 224 17.32 19.01 13.38
N PRO A 225 18.20 19.57 12.53
CA PRO A 225 17.77 20.12 11.25
C PRO A 225 16.98 19.08 10.45
N GLY A 226 15.74 19.43 10.04
CA GLY A 226 14.84 18.52 9.35
C GLY A 226 13.88 17.72 10.25
N THR A 227 14.05 17.74 11.57
CA THR A 227 13.11 17.09 12.49
C THR A 227 11.71 17.74 12.39
N ASN A 228 10.69 16.91 12.40
CA ASN A 228 9.29 17.32 12.51
C ASN A 228 8.54 16.42 13.50
N CYS A 229 7.27 16.76 13.81
CA CYS A 229 6.42 16.08 14.79
C CYS A 229 6.89 16.19 16.26
N GLU A 230 7.87 17.03 16.59
CA GLU A 230 8.36 17.21 17.96
C GLU A 230 7.29 17.77 18.90
N TYR A 231 6.45 18.68 18.42
CA TYR A 231 5.35 19.25 19.21
C TYR A 231 4.24 18.25 19.50
N ASP A 232 3.87 17.44 18.51
CA ASP A 232 2.84 16.42 18.68
C ASP A 232 3.31 15.28 19.57
N SER A 233 4.58 14.88 19.43
CA SER A 233 5.25 13.93 20.31
C SER A 233 5.29 14.45 21.75
N ALA A 234 5.69 15.71 21.96
CA ALA A 234 5.71 16.33 23.26
C ALA A 234 4.32 16.30 23.92
N LYS A 235 3.28 16.74 23.20
CA LYS A 235 1.90 16.71 23.70
C LYS A 235 1.41 15.31 24.05
N ALA A 236 1.79 14.30 23.29
CA ALA A 236 1.40 12.91 23.57
C ALA A 236 1.98 12.43 24.90
N PHE A 237 3.28 12.69 25.13
CA PHE A 237 3.93 12.35 26.41
C PHE A 237 3.40 13.15 27.59
N GLU A 238 3.15 14.45 27.42
CA GLU A 238 2.54 15.30 28.46
C GLU A 238 1.15 14.80 28.85
N ARG A 239 0.30 14.42 27.88
CA ARG A 239 -1.02 13.83 28.13
C ARG A 239 -0.93 12.51 28.91
N ALA A 240 0.15 11.74 28.68
CA ALA A 240 0.44 10.53 29.42
C ALA A 240 1.01 10.82 30.84
N GLY A 241 1.21 12.07 31.22
CA GLY A 241 1.69 12.49 32.54
C GLY A 241 3.22 12.61 32.67
N ALA A 242 3.96 12.51 31.56
CA ALA A 242 5.41 12.72 31.58
C ALA A 242 5.79 14.21 31.57
N LYS A 243 7.02 14.49 32.02
CA LYS A 243 7.66 15.79 31.79
C LYS A 243 8.45 15.76 30.49
N VAL A 244 8.34 16.76 29.64
CA VAL A 244 9.05 16.79 28.35
C VAL A 244 10.13 17.87 28.36
N ILE A 245 11.31 17.53 27.81
CA ILE A 245 12.42 18.43 27.54
C ILE A 245 12.69 18.37 26.03
N THR A 246 12.44 19.49 25.33
CA THR A 246 12.76 19.62 23.92
C THR A 246 13.98 20.53 23.76
N LYS A 247 15.00 20.10 23.03
CA LYS A 247 16.21 20.90 22.75
C LYS A 247 16.54 20.84 21.27
N VAL A 248 16.89 22.00 20.72
CA VAL A 248 17.29 22.14 19.30
C VAL A 248 18.79 21.98 19.18
N PHE A 249 19.21 21.14 18.26
CA PHE A 249 20.61 21.02 17.83
C PHE A 249 20.93 22.14 16.84
N ARG A 250 21.81 23.03 17.18
CA ARG A 250 22.28 24.12 16.32
C ARG A 250 23.56 23.72 15.62
N ASN A 251 23.63 23.94 14.32
CA ASN A 251 24.79 23.60 13.49
C ASN A 251 25.30 24.77 12.62
N MET A 252 24.97 26.02 13.04
CA MET A 252 25.35 27.21 12.27
C MET A 252 26.84 27.55 12.38
N SER A 253 27.47 27.11 13.46
CA SER A 253 28.91 27.30 13.69
C SER A 253 29.52 26.12 14.46
N ALA A 254 30.86 25.99 14.47
CA ALA A 254 31.51 24.94 15.26
C ALA A 254 31.25 25.07 16.77
N SER A 255 31.12 26.28 17.30
CA SER A 255 30.74 26.48 18.70
C SER A 255 29.32 26.07 18.97
N ASP A 256 28.36 26.34 18.07
CA ASP A 256 26.98 25.89 18.23
C ASP A 256 26.86 24.36 18.33
N ILE A 257 27.68 23.64 17.57
CA ILE A 257 27.73 22.18 17.62
C ILE A 257 28.19 21.70 19.00
N VAL A 258 29.31 22.26 19.51
CA VAL A 258 29.84 21.90 20.84
C VAL A 258 28.80 22.21 21.93
N ASP A 259 28.25 23.42 21.93
CA ASP A 259 27.21 23.85 22.90
C ASP A 259 25.97 22.94 22.83
N SER A 260 25.56 22.52 21.63
CA SER A 260 24.42 21.64 21.44
C SER A 260 24.67 20.23 21.99
N VAL A 261 25.86 19.70 21.79
CA VAL A 261 26.27 18.40 22.38
C VAL A 261 26.21 18.46 23.90
N GLU A 262 26.79 19.49 24.54
CA GLU A 262 26.72 19.65 25.99
C GLU A 262 25.28 19.77 26.53
N VAL A 263 24.42 20.49 25.80
CA VAL A 263 23.00 20.64 26.17
C VAL A 263 22.27 19.29 26.04
N PHE A 264 22.56 18.51 25.00
CA PHE A 264 21.98 17.19 24.79
C PHE A 264 22.45 16.20 25.86
N GLU A 265 23.73 16.17 26.17
CA GLU A 265 24.29 15.33 27.24
C GLU A 265 23.57 15.55 28.57
N LYS A 266 23.43 16.81 28.99
CA LYS A 266 22.68 17.16 30.21
C LYS A 266 21.19 16.76 30.14
N ALA A 267 20.57 16.86 28.96
CA ALA A 267 19.17 16.45 28.78
C ALA A 267 19.01 14.93 28.86
N ILE A 268 19.96 14.19 28.30
CA ILE A 268 19.97 12.71 28.36
C ILE A 268 20.12 12.24 29.82
N GLU A 269 21.09 12.82 30.57
CA GLU A 269 21.31 12.45 31.97
C GLU A 269 20.07 12.66 32.87
N GLN A 270 19.21 13.62 32.52
CA GLN A 270 18.00 13.94 33.28
C GLN A 270 16.76 13.13 32.86
N SER A 271 16.88 12.34 31.79
CA SER A 271 15.73 11.69 31.15
C SER A 271 15.72 10.19 31.33
N GLN A 272 14.54 9.62 31.40
CA GLN A 272 14.30 8.18 31.43
C GLN A 272 13.86 7.65 30.06
N ILE A 273 13.40 8.54 29.20
CA ILE A 273 12.94 8.22 27.84
C ILE A 273 13.60 9.21 26.87
N ILE A 274 14.08 8.70 25.75
CA ILE A 274 14.52 9.51 24.63
C ILE A 274 13.62 9.19 23.45
N MET A 275 13.02 10.24 22.86
CA MET A 275 12.13 10.12 21.71
C MET A 275 12.74 10.86 20.50
N PHE A 276 13.13 10.12 19.48
CA PHE A 276 13.52 10.68 18.19
C PHE A 276 12.27 10.77 17.30
N PRO A 277 11.76 11.98 17.02
CA PRO A 277 10.62 12.15 16.14
C PRO A 277 11.02 11.97 14.67
N GLY A 278 10.02 12.09 13.77
CA GLY A 278 10.23 11.97 12.34
C GLY A 278 10.99 13.16 11.73
N GLY A 279 11.44 12.95 10.47
CA GLY A 279 12.13 13.95 9.68
C GLY A 279 13.36 13.41 8.95
#